data_87d326a4c8ef8df75fa04ced66994263
#
_entry.id   87d326a4c8ef8df75fa04ced66994263
#
_cell.length_a   1.000
_cell.length_b   1.000
_cell.length_c   1.000
_cell.angle_alpha   90.00
_cell.angle_beta   90.00
_cell.angle_gamma   90.00
#
_symmetry.space_group_name_H-M   'P 1'
#
loop_
_entity.id
_entity.type
_entity.pdbx_description
1 polymer ?
#
loop_
_entity_poly.entity_id
_entity_poly.type
_entity_poly.pdbx_seq_one_letter_code
_entity_poly.pdbx_strand_id
1 'polypeptide(L)'
;MGAGQQSRIHCTRLAGGKADNFFLRRHPKVLALPFREGIRRPDRDNAIDLYLSEEEQDALLAEEAWQRVFTQRPEPLTAAEKREYLAGITGVTVGSDAFFPFGDNVERARKSGVSYIVEPGGSIRDDNVIETANRYH
;
A
#
# COMPACT_ATOMS: atom_id res chain seq x y z
N MET A 1 2.53 9.60 1.61
CA MET A 1 2.56 10.47 2.79
C MET A 1 1.27 10.32 3.56
N GLY A 2 1.33 10.21 4.88
CA GLY A 2 0.21 10.31 5.80
C GLY A 2 0.36 11.60 6.61
N ALA A 3 -0.68 12.40 6.72
CA ALA A 3 -0.66 13.67 7.43
C ALA A 3 -2.06 14.05 7.93
N GLY A 4 -2.13 14.89 8.96
CA GLY A 4 -3.39 15.39 9.50
C GLY A 4 -4.22 14.35 10.28
N GLN A 5 -3.65 13.21 10.61
CA GLN A 5 -4.31 12.16 11.36
C GLN A 5 -4.18 12.37 12.86
N GLN A 6 -5.21 12.05 13.63
CA GLN A 6 -5.18 12.14 15.09
C GLN A 6 -4.30 11.06 15.72
N SER A 7 -4.16 9.91 15.07
CA SER A 7 -3.35 8.77 15.52
C SER A 7 -2.15 8.54 14.61
N ARG A 8 -0.96 8.41 15.18
CA ARG A 8 0.26 8.13 14.42
C ARG A 8 0.24 6.76 13.77
N ILE A 9 -0.33 5.76 14.41
CA ILE A 9 -0.50 4.44 13.79
C ILE A 9 -1.39 4.51 12.56
N HIS A 10 -2.46 5.29 12.61
CA HIS A 10 -3.31 5.51 11.45
C HIS A 10 -2.58 6.26 10.32
N CYS A 11 -1.79 7.27 10.67
CA CYS A 11 -0.94 7.98 9.73
C CYS A 11 0.06 7.03 9.05
N THR A 12 0.71 6.15 9.81
CA THR A 12 1.63 5.12 9.30
C THR A 12 0.91 4.13 8.37
N ARG A 13 -0.30 3.70 8.74
CA ARG A 13 -1.14 2.84 7.88
C ARG A 13 -1.49 3.49 6.55
N LEU A 14 -1.88 4.76 6.57
CA LEU A 14 -2.18 5.50 5.34
C LEU A 14 -0.95 5.67 4.45
N ALA A 15 0.18 6.04 5.02
CA ALA A 15 1.42 6.19 4.28
C ALA A 15 1.87 4.85 3.68
N GLY A 16 1.81 3.78 4.48
CA GLY A 16 2.12 2.43 4.05
C GLY A 16 1.19 1.95 2.94
N GLY A 17 -0.12 2.13 3.09
CA GLY A 17 -1.09 1.75 2.08
C GLY A 17 -0.88 2.46 0.74
N LYS A 18 -0.52 3.74 0.77
CA LYS A 18 -0.16 4.49 -0.45
C LYS A 18 1.12 3.97 -1.10
N ALA A 19 2.12 3.62 -0.30
CA ALA A 19 3.35 3.02 -0.79
C ALA A 19 3.08 1.63 -1.39
N ASP A 20 2.29 0.80 -0.72
CA ASP A 20 1.90 -0.52 -1.20
C ASP A 20 1.20 -0.42 -2.56
N ASN A 21 0.23 0.47 -2.72
CA ASN A 21 -0.46 0.71 -3.99
C ASN A 21 0.49 1.22 -5.08
N PHE A 22 1.45 2.06 -4.74
CA PHE A 22 2.47 2.49 -5.69
C PHE A 22 3.29 1.33 -6.26
N PHE A 23 3.67 0.37 -5.42
CA PHE A 23 4.36 -0.83 -5.87
C PHE A 23 3.44 -1.79 -6.60
N LEU A 24 2.23 -2.03 -6.08
CA LEU A 24 1.24 -2.93 -6.70
C LEU A 24 0.81 -2.49 -8.11
N ARG A 25 0.86 -1.22 -8.43
CA ARG A 25 0.62 -0.72 -9.81
C ARG A 25 1.61 -1.29 -10.82
N ARG A 26 2.74 -1.83 -10.38
CA ARG A 26 3.75 -2.51 -11.22
C ARG A 26 3.62 -4.02 -11.22
N HIS A 27 2.63 -4.55 -10.51
CA HIS A 27 2.36 -6.00 -10.52
C HIS A 27 2.05 -6.46 -11.96
N PRO A 28 2.56 -7.65 -12.39
CA PRO A 28 2.34 -8.16 -13.74
C PRO A 28 0.87 -8.20 -14.17
N LYS A 29 -0.05 -8.57 -13.28
CA LYS A 29 -1.49 -8.54 -13.55
C LYS A 29 -2.03 -7.14 -13.81
N VAL A 30 -1.52 -6.13 -13.14
CA VAL A 30 -1.91 -4.73 -13.35
C VAL A 30 -1.38 -4.21 -14.69
N LEU A 31 -0.14 -4.53 -15.00
CA LEU A 31 0.48 -4.16 -16.28
C LEU A 31 -0.18 -4.84 -17.48
N ALA A 32 -0.74 -6.03 -17.28
CA ALA A 32 -1.42 -6.81 -18.31
C ALA A 32 -2.93 -6.54 -18.40
N LEU A 33 -3.47 -5.58 -17.66
CA LEU A 33 -4.91 -5.26 -17.71
C LEU A 33 -5.32 -4.89 -19.14
N PRO A 34 -6.35 -5.57 -19.71
CA PRO A 34 -6.77 -5.41 -21.09
C PRO A 34 -7.68 -4.19 -21.27
N PHE A 35 -7.15 -2.99 -21.10
CA PHE A 35 -7.92 -1.76 -21.30
C PHE A 35 -8.45 -1.62 -22.71
N ARG A 36 -9.64 -1.04 -22.82
CA ARG A 36 -10.21 -0.70 -24.14
C ARG A 36 -9.38 0.39 -24.81
N GLU A 37 -9.32 0.33 -26.12
CA GLU A 37 -8.72 1.40 -26.91
C GLU A 37 -9.48 2.73 -26.70
N GLY A 38 -8.74 3.82 -26.61
CA GLY A 38 -9.32 5.16 -26.40
C GLY A 38 -9.75 5.49 -24.98
N ILE A 39 -9.55 4.60 -24.00
CA ILE A 39 -9.81 4.93 -22.60
C ILE A 39 -8.94 6.11 -22.14
N ARG A 40 -9.55 7.10 -21.51
CA ARG A 40 -8.83 8.28 -21.02
C ARG A 40 -7.97 7.92 -19.81
N ARG A 41 -6.84 8.60 -19.66
CA ARG A 41 -5.92 8.38 -18.54
C ARG A 41 -6.56 8.43 -17.14
N PRO A 42 -7.45 9.41 -16.82
CA PRO A 42 -8.10 9.42 -15.52
C PRO A 42 -8.98 8.18 -15.27
N ASP A 43 -9.69 7.73 -16.27
CA ASP A 43 -10.57 6.55 -16.18
C ASP A 43 -9.74 5.27 -16.01
N ARG A 44 -8.60 5.18 -16.69
CA ARG A 44 -7.63 4.10 -16.53
C ARG A 44 -7.02 4.07 -15.14
N ASP A 45 -6.57 5.22 -14.63
CA ASP A 45 -5.99 5.33 -13.30
C ASP A 45 -7.00 4.96 -12.21
N ASN A 46 -8.24 5.42 -12.34
CA ASN A 46 -9.33 5.06 -11.44
C ASN A 46 -9.62 3.56 -11.47
N ALA A 47 -9.66 2.94 -12.64
CA ALA A 47 -9.88 1.51 -12.76
C ALA A 47 -8.77 0.69 -12.10
N ILE A 48 -7.52 1.13 -12.18
CA ILE A 48 -6.41 0.49 -11.48
C ILE A 48 -6.59 0.59 -9.97
N ASP A 49 -6.98 1.74 -9.45
CA ASP A 49 -7.22 1.92 -8.01
C ASP A 49 -8.36 1.01 -7.51
N LEU A 50 -9.45 0.91 -8.25
CA LEU A 50 -10.55 -0.01 -7.94
C LEU A 50 -10.11 -1.48 -8.01
N TYR A 51 -9.31 -1.84 -9.01
CA TYR A 51 -8.77 -3.19 -9.17
C TYR A 51 -7.85 -3.60 -8.02
N LEU A 52 -7.14 -2.66 -7.42
CA LEU A 52 -6.25 -2.89 -6.27
C LEU A 52 -6.99 -2.86 -4.93
N SER A 53 -8.21 -2.33 -4.88
CA SER A 53 -9.02 -2.26 -3.67
C SER A 53 -9.69 -3.60 -3.37
N GLU A 54 -9.55 -4.10 -2.15
CA GLU A 54 -10.20 -5.34 -1.72
C GLU A 54 -11.73 -5.20 -1.63
N GLU A 55 -12.21 -3.98 -1.35
CA GLU A 55 -13.64 -3.70 -1.19
C GLU A 55 -14.35 -3.41 -2.54
N GLU A 56 -13.63 -2.79 -3.47
CA GLU A 56 -14.22 -2.25 -4.70
C GLU A 56 -13.94 -3.12 -5.94
N GLN A 57 -13.00 -4.06 -5.84
CA GLN A 57 -12.60 -4.92 -6.95
C GLN A 57 -13.79 -5.73 -7.52
N ASP A 58 -14.61 -6.29 -6.65
CA ASP A 58 -15.76 -7.10 -7.08
C ASP A 58 -16.76 -6.27 -7.90
N ALA A 59 -16.99 -5.01 -7.51
CA ALA A 59 -17.87 -4.10 -8.23
C ALA A 59 -17.31 -3.75 -9.62
N LEU A 60 -15.99 -3.54 -9.73
CA LEU A 60 -15.32 -3.29 -11.02
C LEU A 60 -15.40 -4.50 -11.94
N LEU A 61 -15.26 -5.71 -11.40
CA LEU A 61 -15.25 -6.97 -12.15
C LEU A 61 -16.66 -7.57 -12.36
N ALA A 62 -17.71 -6.93 -11.87
CA ALA A 62 -19.08 -7.32 -12.13
C ALA A 62 -19.40 -7.28 -13.63
N GLU A 63 -20.33 -8.12 -14.07
CA GLU A 63 -20.53 -8.49 -15.48
C GLU A 63 -20.75 -7.31 -16.42
N GLU A 64 -21.44 -6.28 -15.97
CA GLU A 64 -21.69 -5.08 -16.80
C GLU A 64 -20.66 -3.96 -16.59
N ALA A 65 -19.93 -3.97 -15.48
CA ALA A 65 -19.01 -2.90 -15.13
C ALA A 65 -17.67 -3.03 -15.86
N TRP A 66 -17.08 -4.22 -15.89
CA TRP A 66 -15.77 -4.43 -16.54
C TRP A 66 -15.80 -4.13 -18.04
N GLN A 67 -16.94 -4.36 -18.71
CA GLN A 67 -17.10 -4.14 -20.16
C GLN A 67 -16.92 -2.68 -20.57
N ARG A 68 -17.12 -1.75 -19.65
CA ARG A 68 -16.92 -0.31 -19.90
C ARG A 68 -15.45 0.08 -19.96
N VAL A 69 -14.60 -0.71 -19.33
CA VAL A 69 -13.19 -0.37 -19.10
C VAL A 69 -12.25 -1.32 -19.83
N PHE A 70 -12.59 -2.61 -19.88
CA PHE A 70 -11.73 -3.67 -20.40
C PHE A 70 -12.31 -4.31 -21.67
N THR A 71 -11.44 -4.89 -22.47
CA THR A 71 -11.83 -5.70 -23.66
C THR A 71 -12.27 -7.11 -23.28
N GLN A 72 -11.78 -7.62 -22.15
CA GLN A 72 -12.17 -8.89 -21.55
C GLN A 72 -12.11 -8.76 -20.04
N ARG A 73 -12.85 -9.63 -19.32
CA ARG A 73 -12.84 -9.63 -17.87
C ARG A 73 -11.47 -10.05 -17.35
N PRO A 74 -10.74 -9.19 -16.64
CA PRO A 74 -9.46 -9.57 -16.06
C PRO A 74 -9.66 -10.50 -14.86
N GLU A 75 -8.67 -11.33 -14.58
CA GLU A 75 -8.62 -12.11 -13.34
C GLU A 75 -8.42 -11.17 -12.14
N PRO A 76 -9.11 -11.42 -11.02
CA PRO A 76 -8.89 -10.61 -9.83
C PRO A 76 -7.47 -10.80 -9.28
N LEU A 77 -6.92 -9.74 -8.72
CA LEU A 77 -5.69 -9.79 -7.95
C LEU A 77 -6.05 -10.11 -6.50
N THR A 78 -5.72 -11.31 -6.04
CA THR A 78 -6.08 -11.75 -4.70
C THR A 78 -5.23 -11.10 -3.61
N ALA A 79 -5.73 -11.10 -2.36
CA ALA A 79 -4.97 -10.61 -1.21
C ALA A 79 -3.67 -11.41 -1.01
N ALA A 80 -3.69 -12.72 -1.27
CA ALA A 80 -2.50 -13.56 -1.21
C ALA A 80 -1.43 -13.16 -2.24
N GLU A 81 -1.82 -12.91 -3.49
CA GLU A 81 -0.92 -12.45 -4.55
C GLU A 81 -0.32 -11.08 -4.23
N LYS A 82 -1.11 -10.16 -3.68
CA LYS A 82 -0.63 -8.84 -3.23
C LYS A 82 0.43 -8.99 -2.12
N ARG A 83 0.16 -9.82 -1.12
CA ARG A 83 1.10 -10.08 -0.02
C ARG A 83 2.41 -10.69 -0.52
N GLU A 84 2.33 -11.67 -1.40
CA GLU A 84 3.51 -12.31 -1.99
C GLU A 84 4.37 -11.30 -2.77
N TYR A 85 3.73 -10.46 -3.58
CA TYR A 85 4.44 -9.43 -4.34
C TYR A 85 5.09 -8.38 -3.42
N LEU A 86 4.36 -7.89 -2.43
CA LEU A 86 4.85 -6.89 -1.48
C LEU A 86 5.95 -7.44 -0.57
N ALA A 87 5.94 -8.74 -0.26
CA ALA A 87 7.00 -9.38 0.52
C ALA A 87 8.38 -9.31 -0.15
N GLY A 88 8.43 -9.17 -1.48
CA GLY A 88 9.66 -8.94 -2.24
C GLY A 88 10.16 -7.49 -2.22
N ILE A 89 9.37 -6.55 -1.72
CA ILE A 89 9.75 -5.13 -1.63
C ILE A 89 10.55 -4.89 -0.35
N THR A 90 11.76 -4.35 -0.49
CA THR A 90 12.68 -4.07 0.61
C THR A 90 13.40 -2.73 0.39
N GLY A 91 14.15 -2.27 1.37
CA GLY A 91 14.95 -1.05 1.25
C GLY A 91 14.15 0.25 1.32
N VAL A 92 12.88 0.19 1.74
CA VAL A 92 12.04 1.38 1.87
C VAL A 92 12.43 2.14 3.14
N THR A 93 12.45 3.47 3.06
CA THR A 93 12.70 4.35 4.20
C THR A 93 11.41 5.03 4.63
N VAL A 94 11.11 5.02 5.92
CA VAL A 94 10.06 5.86 6.50
C VAL A 94 10.70 7.02 7.27
N GLY A 95 10.22 8.23 6.99
CA GLY A 95 10.56 9.43 7.73
C GLY A 95 9.34 9.95 8.48
N SER A 96 9.52 10.38 9.72
CA SER A 96 8.50 11.01 10.53
C SER A 96 9.03 12.34 11.09
N ASP A 97 8.18 13.36 11.11
CA ASP A 97 8.45 14.67 11.71
C ASP A 97 8.31 14.65 13.23
N ALA A 98 7.81 13.54 13.79
CA ALA A 98 7.62 13.36 15.21
C ALA A 98 7.91 11.92 15.64
N PHE A 99 8.12 11.70 16.93
CA PHE A 99 8.41 10.37 17.48
C PHE A 99 7.28 9.36 17.23
N PHE A 100 7.63 8.08 17.17
CA PHE A 100 6.67 6.99 17.22
C PHE A 100 6.32 6.66 18.67
N PRO A 101 5.04 6.69 19.05
CA PRO A 101 4.64 6.48 20.45
C PRO A 101 4.71 5.01 20.86
N PHE A 102 4.65 4.06 19.92
CA PHE A 102 4.60 2.62 20.16
C PHE A 102 5.32 1.83 19.09
N GLY A 103 5.78 0.62 19.44
CA GLY A 103 6.44 -0.29 18.50
C GLY A 103 5.55 -0.81 17.36
N ASP A 104 4.22 -0.73 17.48
CA ASP A 104 3.29 -1.11 16.43
C ASP A 104 3.44 -0.27 15.15
N ASN A 105 3.91 0.96 15.26
CA ASN A 105 4.25 1.79 14.11
C ASN A 105 5.41 1.17 13.30
N VAL A 106 6.42 0.65 13.99
CA VAL A 106 7.55 -0.05 13.38
C VAL A 106 7.08 -1.32 12.69
N GLU A 107 6.25 -2.11 13.35
CA GLU A 107 5.71 -3.35 12.79
C GLU A 107 4.84 -3.08 11.55
N ARG A 108 4.02 -2.03 11.56
CA ARG A 108 3.25 -1.63 10.39
C ARG A 108 4.13 -1.18 9.24
N ALA A 109 5.15 -0.36 9.53
CA ALA A 109 6.09 0.12 8.53
C ALA A 109 6.84 -1.04 7.87
N ARG A 110 7.27 -2.03 8.66
CA ARG A 110 7.95 -3.21 8.14
C ARG A 110 7.11 -3.99 7.12
N LYS A 111 5.80 -4.10 7.31
CA LYS A 111 4.90 -4.78 6.34
C LYS A 111 4.92 -4.16 4.94
N SER A 112 5.29 -2.89 4.83
CA SER A 112 5.47 -2.17 3.55
C SER A 112 6.92 -2.15 3.06
N GLY A 113 7.78 -3.05 3.56
CA GLY A 113 9.16 -3.20 3.12
C GLY A 113 10.14 -2.16 3.69
N VAL A 114 9.77 -1.49 4.78
CA VAL A 114 10.64 -0.51 5.44
C VAL A 114 11.84 -1.19 6.07
N SER A 115 13.02 -0.71 5.72
CA SER A 115 14.31 -1.13 6.27
C SER A 115 14.99 -0.04 7.11
N TYR A 116 14.57 1.21 6.94
CA TYR A 116 15.17 2.35 7.61
C TYR A 116 14.08 3.27 8.16
N ILE A 117 14.24 3.69 9.42
CA ILE A 117 13.34 4.61 10.10
C ILE A 117 14.12 5.84 10.55
N VAL A 118 13.62 7.01 10.21
CA VAL A 118 14.15 8.31 10.64
C VAL A 118 13.08 9.06 11.40
N GLU A 119 13.32 9.30 12.68
CA GLU A 119 12.41 10.05 13.55
C GLU A 119 13.20 10.84 14.61
N PRO A 120 12.64 11.91 15.18
CA PRO A 120 13.35 12.74 16.15
C PRO A 120 13.49 12.10 17.56
N GLY A 121 12.72 11.04 17.88
CA GLY A 121 12.68 10.48 19.23
C GLY A 121 11.96 11.39 20.23
N GLY A 122 12.21 11.18 21.54
CA GLY A 122 11.65 11.98 22.64
C GLY A 122 10.37 11.43 23.24
N SER A 123 9.97 10.21 22.91
CA SER A 123 8.86 9.50 23.55
C SER A 123 9.33 8.82 24.85
N ILE A 124 8.44 8.74 25.84
CA ILE A 124 8.65 7.91 27.03
C ILE A 124 8.80 6.42 26.65
N ARG A 125 8.35 6.03 25.47
CA ARG A 125 8.37 4.65 24.96
C ARG A 125 9.40 4.41 23.85
N ASP A 126 10.41 5.29 23.74
CA ASP A 126 11.49 5.12 22.76
C ASP A 126 12.18 3.75 22.88
N ASP A 127 12.39 3.26 24.10
CA ASP A 127 12.98 1.94 24.35
C ASP A 127 12.16 0.81 23.72
N ASN A 128 10.83 0.86 23.82
CA ASN A 128 9.94 -0.11 23.16
C ASN A 128 10.01 -0.01 21.64
N VAL A 129 10.06 1.20 21.10
CA VAL A 129 10.20 1.44 19.65
C VAL A 129 11.53 0.92 19.14
N ILE A 130 12.64 1.22 19.83
CA ILE A 130 13.98 0.77 19.48
C ILE A 130 14.09 -0.76 19.58
N GLU A 131 13.55 -1.37 20.64
CA GLU A 131 13.54 -2.82 20.81
C GLU A 131 12.77 -3.49 19.67
N THR A 132 11.61 -2.95 19.30
CA THR A 132 10.81 -3.48 18.19
C THR A 132 11.56 -3.36 16.86
N ALA A 133 12.22 -2.23 16.61
CA ALA A 133 13.05 -2.05 15.42
C ALA A 133 14.22 -3.06 15.37
N ASN A 134 14.88 -3.28 16.50
CA ASN A 134 16.02 -4.20 16.61
C ASN A 134 15.63 -5.67 16.38
N ARG A 135 14.38 -6.07 16.60
CA ARG A 135 13.89 -7.42 16.25
C ARG A 135 13.94 -7.71 14.75
N TYR A 136 13.92 -6.67 13.94
CA TYR A 136 13.85 -6.78 12.50
C TYR A 136 15.14 -6.35 11.79
N HIS A 137 16.17 -5.98 12.57
CA HIS A 137 17.46 -5.46 12.09
C HIS A 137 17.35 -4.12 11.36
#